data_dc80331a1f62ba5be60fa264f64e3a0c
#
_entry.id   dc80331a1f62ba5be60fa264f64e3a0c
#
_cell.length_a   1.000
_cell.length_b   1.000
_cell.length_c   1.000
_cell.angle_alpha   90.00
_cell.angle_beta   90.00
_cell.angle_gamma   90.00
#
_symmetry.space_group_name_H-M   'P 1'
#
loop_
_entity.id
_entity.type
_entity.pdbx_description
1 polymer ?
#
loop_
_entity_poly.entity_id
_entity_poly.type
_entity_poly.pdbx_seq_one_letter_code
_entity_poly.pdbx_strand_id
1 'polypeptide(L)'
;MNRESMKELYDYNTWANRKTLDSLEPISAEQFTGPMGGSFASIRDTVVHILGAEWIWWQRCIGERPKGLLDAASFPDVASLRTRWQEIDDGFQSLINRADLDEQITYVNRHGNQYTYSIGRMLLHNANHSTYHRGQVVTLLRQIGAKPAVTDYLVFIDEQ
;
A
#
# COMPACT_ATOMS: atom_id res chain seq x y z
N MET A 1 11.89 -16.05 -6.23
CA MET A 1 11.25 -16.01 -4.89
C MET A 1 10.16 -17.06 -4.89
N ASN A 2 10.05 -17.91 -3.87
CA ASN A 2 9.00 -18.93 -3.84
C ASN A 2 7.66 -18.31 -3.36
N ARG A 3 6.58 -19.07 -3.55
CA ARG A 3 5.21 -18.62 -3.20
C ARG A 3 5.03 -18.41 -1.70
N GLU A 4 5.64 -19.25 -0.88
CA GLU A 4 5.54 -19.17 0.58
C GLU A 4 6.14 -17.87 1.12
N SER A 5 7.37 -17.53 0.68
CA SER A 5 8.00 -16.25 1.04
C SER A 5 7.21 -15.03 0.53
N MET A 6 6.55 -15.15 -0.64
CA MET A 6 5.72 -14.07 -1.15
C MET A 6 4.45 -13.92 -0.32
N LYS A 7 3.85 -15.03 0.11
CA LYS A 7 2.69 -15.00 0.98
C LYS A 7 3.02 -14.36 2.32
N GLU A 8 4.11 -14.78 2.98
CA GLU A 8 4.58 -14.18 4.23
C GLU A 8 4.85 -12.67 4.10
N LEU A 9 5.46 -12.23 2.99
CA LEU A 9 5.68 -10.80 2.72
C LEU A 9 4.36 -10.03 2.62
N TYR A 10 3.32 -10.61 2.02
CA TYR A 10 2.03 -9.95 1.88
C TYR A 10 1.18 -10.04 3.14
N ASP A 11 1.31 -11.10 3.94
CA ASP A 11 0.72 -11.17 5.28
C ASP A 11 1.32 -10.06 6.18
N TYR A 12 2.64 -9.86 6.12
CA TYR A 12 3.30 -8.72 6.76
C TYR A 12 2.80 -7.37 6.21
N ASN A 13 2.72 -7.20 4.88
CA ASN A 13 2.29 -5.93 4.29
C ASN A 13 0.87 -5.55 4.72
N THR A 14 -0.07 -6.50 4.69
CA THR A 14 -1.46 -6.34 5.17
C THR A 14 -1.49 -5.97 6.66
N TRP A 15 -0.74 -6.68 7.51
CA TRP A 15 -0.62 -6.37 8.93
C TRP A 15 -0.08 -4.94 9.16
N ALA A 16 0.99 -4.56 8.46
CA ALA A 16 1.61 -3.24 8.61
C ALA A 16 0.68 -2.11 8.13
N ASN A 17 -0.09 -2.33 7.05
CA ASN A 17 -1.10 -1.39 6.59
C ASN A 17 -2.22 -1.21 7.62
N ARG A 18 -2.72 -2.31 8.22
CA ARG A 18 -3.74 -2.26 9.29
C ARG A 18 -3.24 -1.49 10.51
N LYS A 19 -2.02 -1.78 11.00
CA LYS A 19 -1.38 -1.03 12.10
C LYS A 19 -1.24 0.47 11.77
N THR A 20 -0.90 0.79 10.53
CA THR A 20 -0.83 2.19 10.08
C THR A 20 -2.21 2.86 10.14
N LEU A 21 -3.27 2.21 9.64
CA LEU A 21 -4.64 2.71 9.72
C LEU A 21 -5.12 2.87 11.16
N ASP A 22 -4.78 1.92 12.05
CA ASP A 22 -5.09 2.04 13.49
C ASP A 22 -4.48 3.29 14.12
N SER A 23 -3.30 3.71 13.66
CA SER A 23 -2.64 4.95 14.11
C SER A 23 -3.36 6.22 13.65
N LEU A 24 -4.22 6.12 12.63
CA LEU A 24 -4.99 7.25 12.11
C LEU A 24 -6.35 7.42 12.79
N GLU A 25 -6.86 6.39 13.49
CA GLU A 25 -8.17 6.47 14.17
C GLU A 25 -8.26 7.60 15.21
N PRO A 26 -7.21 7.88 16.04
CA PRO A 26 -7.31 8.91 17.05
C PRO A 26 -7.08 10.34 16.53
N ILE A 27 -6.67 10.56 15.28
CA ILE A 27 -6.44 11.91 14.76
C ILE A 27 -7.74 12.56 14.26
N SER A 28 -7.81 13.89 14.31
CA SER A 28 -8.98 14.61 13.80
C SER A 28 -9.04 14.62 12.27
N ALA A 29 -10.23 14.86 11.71
CA ALA A 29 -10.40 15.04 10.26
C ALA A 29 -9.52 16.18 9.72
N GLU A 30 -9.34 17.27 10.50
CA GLU A 30 -8.46 18.37 10.13
C GLU A 30 -6.99 17.94 10.10
N GLN A 31 -6.53 17.16 11.09
CA GLN A 31 -5.18 16.60 11.10
C GLN A 31 -4.96 15.61 9.95
N PHE A 32 -5.97 14.82 9.60
CA PHE A 32 -5.91 13.85 8.52
C PHE A 32 -5.79 14.50 7.14
N THR A 33 -6.55 15.58 6.89
CA THR A 33 -6.64 16.23 5.58
C THR A 33 -5.85 17.55 5.49
N GLY A 34 -5.38 18.05 6.62
CA GLY A 34 -4.66 19.33 6.71
C GLY A 34 -3.33 19.32 5.94
N PRO A 35 -2.90 20.50 5.44
CA PRO A 35 -1.68 20.61 4.67
C PRO A 35 -0.45 20.33 5.53
N MET A 36 0.44 19.48 5.01
CA MET A 36 1.72 19.11 5.63
C MET A 36 2.87 19.23 4.63
N GLY A 37 4.06 19.50 5.13
CA GLY A 37 5.28 19.43 4.32
C GLY A 37 5.67 17.97 4.05
N GLY A 38 6.07 17.67 2.81
CA GLY A 38 6.52 16.34 2.44
C GLY A 38 6.30 16.03 0.96
N SER A 39 6.31 14.74 0.62
CA SER A 39 6.09 14.27 -0.76
C SER A 39 4.63 14.43 -1.23
N PHE A 40 3.68 14.52 -0.28
CA PHE A 40 2.25 14.66 -0.53
C PHE A 40 1.68 15.78 0.34
N ALA A 41 0.51 16.29 -0.04
CA ALA A 41 -0.08 17.47 0.58
C ALA A 41 -0.59 17.22 2.01
N SER A 42 -0.96 15.98 2.38
CA SER A 42 -1.51 15.63 3.69
C SER A 42 -1.18 14.20 4.10
N ILE A 43 -1.54 13.82 5.34
CA ILE A 43 -1.50 12.42 5.80
C ILE A 43 -2.42 11.59 4.90
N ARG A 44 -3.65 12.04 4.65
CA ARG A 44 -4.59 11.37 3.76
C ARG A 44 -3.97 11.10 2.39
N ASP A 45 -3.39 12.11 1.76
CA ASP A 45 -2.84 11.97 0.41
C ASP A 45 -1.67 10.98 0.38
N THR A 46 -0.86 10.94 1.44
CA THR A 46 0.22 9.95 1.58
C THR A 46 -0.34 8.53 1.70
N VAL A 47 -1.36 8.34 2.52
CA VAL A 47 -1.97 7.02 2.74
C VAL A 47 -2.73 6.55 1.49
N VAL A 48 -3.48 7.45 0.82
CA VAL A 48 -4.15 7.14 -0.44
C VAL A 48 -3.15 6.84 -1.55
N HIS A 49 -1.95 7.44 -1.51
CA HIS A 49 -0.89 7.08 -2.45
C HIS A 49 -0.42 5.63 -2.26
N ILE A 50 -0.25 5.17 -1.01
CA ILE A 50 0.09 3.75 -0.74
C ILE A 50 -1.01 2.85 -1.28
N LEU A 51 -2.25 3.10 -0.89
CA LEU A 51 -3.43 2.36 -1.34
C LEU A 51 -3.56 2.32 -2.86
N GLY A 52 -3.39 3.47 -3.52
CA GLY A 52 -3.46 3.61 -4.97
C GLY A 52 -2.34 2.91 -5.70
N ALA A 53 -1.13 2.87 -5.11
CA ALA A 53 -0.01 2.11 -5.65
C ALA A 53 -0.26 0.61 -5.53
N GLU A 54 -0.73 0.12 -4.39
CA GLU A 54 -1.10 -1.28 -4.22
C GLU A 54 -2.20 -1.69 -5.21
N TRP A 55 -3.25 -0.89 -5.32
CA TRP A 55 -4.31 -1.13 -6.29
C TRP A 55 -3.80 -1.21 -7.73
N ILE A 56 -2.98 -0.25 -8.19
CA ILE A 56 -2.50 -0.24 -9.59
C ILE A 56 -1.56 -1.41 -9.89
N TRP A 57 -0.74 -1.83 -8.91
CA TRP A 57 0.13 -2.98 -9.09
C TRP A 57 -0.65 -4.29 -9.13
N TRP A 58 -1.65 -4.46 -8.26
CA TRP A 58 -2.57 -5.59 -8.34
C TRP A 58 -3.29 -5.65 -9.70
N GLN A 59 -3.89 -4.52 -10.14
CA GLN A 59 -4.58 -4.45 -11.44
C GLN A 59 -3.65 -4.85 -12.60
N ARG A 60 -2.42 -4.37 -12.62
CA ARG A 60 -1.44 -4.73 -13.64
C ARG A 60 -1.13 -6.23 -13.62
N CYS A 61 -0.98 -6.84 -12.46
CA CYS A 61 -0.71 -8.28 -12.33
C CYS A 61 -1.85 -9.16 -12.84
N ILE A 62 -3.10 -8.69 -12.80
CA ILE A 62 -4.27 -9.40 -13.35
C ILE A 62 -4.59 -9.02 -14.80
N GLY A 63 -3.71 -8.26 -15.45
CA GLY A 63 -3.85 -7.89 -16.86
C GLY A 63 -4.62 -6.60 -17.14
N GLU A 64 -5.12 -5.92 -16.10
CA GLU A 64 -5.82 -4.66 -16.23
C GLU A 64 -4.88 -3.47 -16.52
N ARG A 65 -5.43 -2.39 -17.08
CA ARG A 65 -4.66 -1.21 -17.50
C ARG A 65 -5.34 0.07 -17.02
N PRO A 66 -5.33 0.33 -15.68
CA PRO A 66 -5.94 1.54 -15.14
C PRO A 66 -5.22 2.79 -15.66
N LYS A 67 -6.01 3.84 -15.95
CA LYS A 67 -5.51 5.10 -16.53
C LYS A 67 -4.87 6.04 -15.50
N GLY A 68 -5.06 5.81 -14.21
CA GLY A 68 -4.55 6.67 -13.13
C GLY A 68 -4.60 6.00 -11.77
N LEU A 69 -4.13 6.71 -10.75
CA LEU A 69 -4.24 6.34 -9.35
C LEU A 69 -5.62 6.71 -8.79
N LEU A 70 -5.90 6.22 -7.58
CA LEU A 70 -7.10 6.59 -6.83
C LEU A 70 -7.04 8.07 -6.43
N ASP A 71 -8.20 8.73 -6.47
CA ASP A 71 -8.35 10.12 -6.04
C ASP A 71 -8.48 10.18 -4.52
N ALA A 72 -7.61 10.95 -3.86
CA ALA A 72 -7.62 11.12 -2.42
C ALA A 72 -8.94 11.71 -1.89
N ALA A 73 -9.62 12.53 -2.68
CA ALA A 73 -10.93 13.09 -2.29
C ALA A 73 -12.03 12.03 -2.12
N SER A 74 -11.86 10.85 -2.74
CA SER A 74 -12.79 9.72 -2.59
C SER A 74 -12.67 9.00 -1.23
N PHE A 75 -11.67 9.36 -0.41
CA PHE A 75 -11.39 8.74 0.89
C PHE A 75 -11.45 9.80 2.00
N PRO A 76 -12.66 10.20 2.44
CA PRO A 76 -12.82 11.26 3.43
C PRO A 76 -12.36 10.85 4.84
N ASP A 77 -12.29 9.56 5.13
CA ASP A 77 -12.02 9.00 6.45
C ASP A 77 -11.26 7.66 6.40
N VAL A 78 -10.86 7.17 7.57
CA VAL A 78 -10.12 5.91 7.73
C VAL A 78 -10.99 4.71 7.37
N ALA A 79 -12.31 4.77 7.60
CA ALA A 79 -13.22 3.66 7.31
C ALA A 79 -13.31 3.37 5.81
N SER A 80 -13.35 4.42 4.98
CA SER A 80 -13.34 4.29 3.51
C SER A 80 -12.02 3.68 3.00
N LEU A 81 -10.88 4.03 3.62
CA LEU A 81 -9.59 3.41 3.33
C LEU A 81 -9.58 1.92 3.69
N ARG A 82 -10.07 1.54 4.88
CA ARG A 82 -10.12 0.14 5.32
C ARG A 82 -10.93 -0.72 4.37
N THR A 83 -12.11 -0.25 3.97
CA THR A 83 -12.97 -0.97 3.02
C THR A 83 -12.25 -1.25 1.71
N ARG A 84 -11.62 -0.22 1.13
CA ARG A 84 -10.92 -0.38 -0.14
C ARG A 84 -9.66 -1.22 -0.01
N TRP A 85 -8.95 -1.11 1.12
CA TRP A 85 -7.74 -1.92 1.34
C TRP A 85 -8.06 -3.40 1.50
N GLN A 86 -9.16 -3.74 2.17
CA GLN A 86 -9.58 -5.14 2.28
C GLN A 86 -9.81 -5.79 0.91
N GLU A 87 -10.44 -5.09 -0.03
CA GLU A 87 -10.62 -5.59 -1.40
C GLU A 87 -9.29 -5.86 -2.11
N ILE A 88 -8.30 -4.98 -1.91
CA ILE A 88 -6.98 -5.08 -2.52
C ILE A 88 -6.18 -6.23 -1.89
N ASP A 89 -6.22 -6.36 -0.56
CA ASP A 89 -5.59 -7.45 0.18
C ASP A 89 -6.13 -8.81 -0.28
N ASP A 90 -7.45 -8.96 -0.38
CA ASP A 90 -8.11 -10.19 -0.86
C ASP A 90 -7.69 -10.49 -2.31
N GLY A 91 -7.56 -9.45 -3.13
CA GLY A 91 -7.07 -9.54 -4.51
C GLY A 91 -5.63 -10.05 -4.59
N PHE A 92 -4.73 -9.53 -3.76
CA PHE A 92 -3.34 -10.00 -3.69
C PHE A 92 -3.24 -11.42 -3.15
N GLN A 93 -3.97 -11.78 -2.10
CA GLN A 93 -3.99 -13.14 -1.58
C GLN A 93 -4.46 -14.14 -2.65
N SER A 94 -5.54 -13.81 -3.38
CA SER A 94 -6.01 -14.62 -4.50
C SER A 94 -4.96 -14.74 -5.61
N LEU A 95 -4.30 -13.64 -5.98
CA LEU A 95 -3.25 -13.63 -7.01
C LEU A 95 -2.08 -14.51 -6.60
N ILE A 96 -1.52 -14.33 -5.39
CA ILE A 96 -0.36 -15.05 -4.89
C ILE A 96 -0.64 -16.57 -4.83
N ASN A 97 -1.85 -16.96 -4.47
CA ASN A 97 -2.21 -18.37 -4.36
C ASN A 97 -2.26 -19.10 -5.72
N ARG A 98 -2.59 -18.40 -6.82
CA ARG A 98 -2.86 -19.04 -8.13
C ARG A 98 -1.88 -18.67 -9.25
N ALA A 99 -1.26 -17.48 -9.23
CA ALA A 99 -0.43 -17.01 -10.32
C ALA A 99 0.90 -17.75 -10.42
N ASP A 100 1.45 -17.85 -11.63
CA ASP A 100 2.86 -18.13 -11.83
C ASP A 100 3.66 -16.86 -11.54
N LEU A 101 4.46 -16.86 -10.49
CA LEU A 101 5.24 -15.68 -10.07
C LEU A 101 6.34 -15.30 -11.07
N ASP A 102 6.71 -16.19 -11.99
CA ASP A 102 7.69 -15.94 -13.04
C ASP A 102 7.03 -15.44 -14.35
N GLU A 103 5.68 -15.47 -14.42
CA GLU A 103 4.93 -14.91 -15.55
C GLU A 103 5.30 -13.44 -15.78
N GLN A 104 5.61 -13.11 -17.06
CA GLN A 104 6.03 -11.77 -17.46
C GLN A 104 4.83 -10.91 -17.84
N ILE A 105 4.66 -9.79 -17.16
CA ILE A 105 3.63 -8.80 -17.45
C ILE A 105 4.25 -7.57 -18.11
N THR A 106 3.71 -7.20 -19.26
CA THR A 106 4.09 -5.95 -19.95
C THR A 106 3.04 -4.88 -19.69
N TYR A 107 3.48 -3.70 -19.27
CA TYR A 107 2.61 -2.53 -19.10
C TYR A 107 3.27 -1.25 -19.59
N VAL A 108 2.48 -0.21 -19.82
CA VAL A 108 2.94 1.14 -20.17
C VAL A 108 2.68 2.05 -18.98
N ASN A 109 3.69 2.81 -18.57
CA ASN A 109 3.54 3.77 -17.48
C ASN A 109 2.86 5.07 -17.95
N ARG A 110 2.59 6.01 -17.01
CA ARG A 110 1.96 7.31 -17.30
C ARG A 110 2.75 8.21 -18.26
N HIS A 111 4.03 7.91 -18.48
CA HIS A 111 4.92 8.66 -19.40
C HIS A 111 5.03 8.00 -20.79
N GLY A 112 4.26 6.94 -21.05
CA GLY A 112 4.30 6.21 -22.31
C GLY A 112 5.43 5.17 -22.42
N ASN A 113 6.25 4.98 -21.37
CA ASN A 113 7.33 4.01 -21.39
C ASN A 113 6.80 2.59 -21.09
N GLN A 114 7.25 1.62 -21.90
CA GLN A 114 6.91 0.22 -21.74
C GLN A 114 7.91 -0.49 -20.84
N TYR A 115 7.39 -1.34 -19.94
CA TYR A 115 8.16 -2.16 -19.02
C TYR A 115 7.62 -3.58 -19.01
N THR A 116 8.52 -4.55 -18.78
CA THR A 116 8.17 -5.95 -18.62
C THR A 116 8.85 -6.49 -17.37
N TYR A 117 8.07 -6.99 -16.42
CA TYR A 117 8.55 -7.60 -15.20
C TYR A 117 7.75 -8.85 -14.86
N SER A 118 8.38 -9.79 -14.14
CA SER A 118 7.63 -10.91 -13.58
C SER A 118 6.69 -10.45 -12.47
N ILE A 119 5.57 -11.17 -12.30
CA ILE A 119 4.61 -10.93 -11.21
C ILE A 119 5.33 -10.87 -9.86
N GLY A 120 6.23 -11.81 -9.57
CA GLY A 120 6.98 -11.82 -8.32
C GLY A 120 7.82 -10.56 -8.09
N ARG A 121 8.44 -9.98 -9.14
CA ARG A 121 9.17 -8.71 -9.04
C ARG A 121 8.25 -7.52 -8.82
N MET A 122 7.09 -7.52 -9.45
CA MET A 122 6.09 -6.47 -9.27
C MET A 122 5.54 -6.47 -7.84
N LEU A 123 5.26 -7.66 -7.29
CA LEU A 123 4.82 -7.84 -5.91
C LEU A 123 5.88 -7.38 -4.90
N LEU A 124 7.14 -7.79 -5.09
CA LEU A 124 8.24 -7.35 -4.24
C LEU A 124 8.42 -5.82 -4.27
N HIS A 125 8.38 -5.23 -5.47
CA HIS A 125 8.44 -3.77 -5.62
C HIS A 125 7.31 -3.10 -4.84
N ASN A 126 6.08 -3.58 -4.96
CA ASN A 126 4.91 -3.02 -4.30
C ASN A 126 5.05 -3.04 -2.76
N ALA A 127 5.44 -4.16 -2.16
CA ALA A 127 5.63 -4.26 -0.71
C ALA A 127 6.74 -3.31 -0.20
N ASN A 128 7.85 -3.19 -0.95
CA ASN A 128 8.92 -2.22 -0.63
C ASN A 128 8.44 -0.78 -0.75
N HIS A 129 7.65 -0.46 -1.77
CA HIS A 129 7.06 0.86 -1.97
C HIS A 129 6.13 1.23 -0.80
N SER A 130 5.28 0.31 -0.38
CA SER A 130 4.39 0.51 0.77
C SER A 130 5.19 0.75 2.05
N THR A 131 6.24 0.00 2.30
CA THR A 131 7.13 0.18 3.46
C THR A 131 7.79 1.57 3.46
N TYR A 132 8.28 2.02 2.30
CA TYR A 132 8.90 3.34 2.15
C TYR A 132 7.91 4.47 2.53
N HIS A 133 6.68 4.41 2.02
CA HIS A 133 5.68 5.44 2.29
C HIS A 133 5.03 5.32 3.68
N ARG A 134 4.92 4.13 4.27
CA ARG A 134 4.55 4.00 5.70
C ARG A 134 5.51 4.74 6.61
N GLY A 135 6.81 4.72 6.31
CA GLY A 135 7.80 5.53 7.03
C GLY A 135 7.53 7.04 6.95
N GLN A 136 6.99 7.52 5.82
CA GLN A 136 6.56 8.92 5.70
C GLN A 136 5.33 9.20 6.57
N VAL A 137 4.32 8.31 6.60
CA VAL A 137 3.15 8.43 7.48
C VAL A 137 3.58 8.49 8.95
N VAL A 138 4.53 7.64 9.37
CA VAL A 138 5.11 7.67 10.73
C VAL A 138 5.69 9.04 11.05
N THR A 139 6.43 9.64 10.11
CA THR A 139 7.02 10.97 10.30
C THR A 139 5.93 12.05 10.42
N LEU A 140 4.92 12.03 9.56
CA LEU A 140 3.82 12.99 9.57
C LEU A 140 2.99 12.89 10.87
N LEU A 141 2.70 11.68 11.36
CA LEU A 141 2.01 11.46 12.62
C LEU A 141 2.80 12.06 13.80
N ARG A 142 4.12 11.86 13.85
CA ARG A 142 4.97 12.46 14.89
C ARG A 142 4.96 13.99 14.84
N GLN A 143 4.92 14.59 13.66
CA GLN A 143 4.87 16.06 13.50
C GLN A 143 3.61 16.68 14.09
N ILE A 144 2.48 15.96 14.10
CA ILE A 144 1.23 16.41 14.71
C ILE A 144 1.07 15.93 16.17
N GLY A 145 2.10 15.32 16.76
CA GLY A 145 2.07 14.81 18.14
C GLY A 145 1.29 13.50 18.32
N ALA A 146 0.89 12.84 17.22
CA ALA A 146 0.23 11.55 17.29
C ALA A 146 1.25 10.40 17.43
N LYS A 147 0.79 9.26 17.98
CA LYS A 147 1.62 8.07 18.18
C LYS A 147 1.49 7.12 16.99
N PRO A 148 2.52 6.98 16.15
CA PRO A 148 2.48 5.98 15.07
C PRO A 148 2.64 4.55 15.60
N ALA A 149 2.11 3.59 14.85
CA ALA A 149 2.39 2.17 15.10
C ALA A 149 3.85 1.82 14.75
N VAL A 150 4.36 0.78 15.41
CA VAL A 150 5.60 0.10 15.01
C VAL A 150 5.22 -0.95 13.98
N THR A 151 5.86 -0.92 12.82
CA THR A 151 5.59 -1.84 11.71
C THR A 151 6.85 -2.60 11.28
N ASP A 152 7.81 -2.79 12.19
CA ASP A 152 9.01 -3.58 11.93
C ASP A 152 8.67 -5.05 11.71
N TYR A 153 9.36 -5.68 10.76
CA TYR A 153 9.06 -7.05 10.35
C TYR A 153 9.17 -8.07 11.51
N LEU A 154 10.18 -7.92 12.39
CA LEU A 154 10.31 -8.82 13.54
C LEU A 154 9.17 -8.68 14.57
N VAL A 155 8.58 -7.48 14.68
CA VAL A 155 7.37 -7.28 15.50
C VAL A 155 6.18 -8.04 14.92
N PHE A 156 6.05 -8.07 13.59
CA PHE A 156 5.05 -8.91 12.93
C PHE A 156 5.25 -10.39 13.24
N ILE A 157 6.49 -10.90 13.19
CA ILE A 157 6.80 -12.29 13.49
C ILE A 157 6.47 -12.64 14.96
N ASP A 158 6.77 -11.75 15.89
CA ASP A 158 6.53 -11.97 17.33
C ASP A 158 5.02 -11.90 17.68
N GLU A 159 4.17 -11.35 16.82
CA GLU A 159 2.72 -11.26 17.00
C GLU A 159 1.92 -12.43 16.35
N GLN A 160 2.61 -13.43 15.70
CA GLN A 160 1.96 -14.59 15.05
C GLN A 160 1.56 -15.73 16.05
#